data_ab3d0fdbe5e763b9cdd525efd6f58bec
#
_entry.id   ab3d0fdbe5e763b9cdd525efd6f58bec
#
_cell.length_a   1.000
_cell.length_b   1.000
_cell.length_c   1.000
_cell.angle_alpha   90.00
_cell.angle_beta   90.00
_cell.angle_gamma   90.00
#
_symmetry.space_group_name_H-M   'P 1'
#
loop_
_entity.id
_entity.type
_entity.pdbx_description
1 polymer ?
#
loop_
_entity_poly.entity_id
_entity_poly.type
_entity_poly.pdbx_seq_one_letter_code
_entity_poly.pdbx_strand_id
1 'polypeptide(L)'
;MGSLMLLDTASLYYRAFYGMPETVTAPDGTPVNAIRGLLDAIARLVRDHRPARLVACLDADWRPAFRTAVIPEYKQHRAEPDGSEQTPPGLAVQIPLITQVLIASGIALAEYDGYEADDIIATLATRARQPVDVVTGDRDLFQLIDDKRQVRVLYTVKGLGKLDPVTEAEVARKYDIPGDRYADFAVLRGDPSDGLSGVPGIGEKTASALIRAFGDLESLKSALDLGHGGFPPGTRKKLEAGRHYLDIAPAVVRTATDVPLDEAIDGALPAVPPDPETLTEIGADLGLGSSLTRFRAVVTTQS
;
A
#
# COMPACT_ATOMS: atom_id res chain seq x y z
N MET A 1 15.82 -18.33 5.61
CA MET A 1 15.94 -17.05 4.86
C MET A 1 15.12 -16.02 5.62
N GLY A 2 15.63 -14.78 5.79
CA GLY A 2 14.85 -13.72 6.42
C GLY A 2 13.74 -13.20 5.52
N SER A 3 12.78 -12.43 6.07
CA SER A 3 11.66 -11.87 5.31
C SER A 3 12.08 -10.68 4.44
N LEU A 4 11.30 -10.41 3.40
CA LEU A 4 11.28 -9.17 2.64
C LEU A 4 10.20 -8.26 3.24
N MET A 5 10.56 -7.04 3.60
CA MET A 5 9.61 -6.01 4.03
C MET A 5 9.39 -5.02 2.90
N LEU A 6 8.14 -4.84 2.48
CA LEU A 6 7.72 -3.87 1.47
C LEU A 6 6.95 -2.76 2.15
N LEU A 7 7.43 -1.54 2.02
CA LEU A 7 6.79 -0.37 2.61
C LEU A 7 5.92 0.34 1.57
N ASP A 8 4.67 0.51 1.86
CA ASP A 8 3.84 1.54 1.27
C ASP A 8 4.29 2.87 1.90
N THR A 9 5.25 3.51 1.21
CA THR A 9 5.98 4.65 1.77
C THR A 9 5.08 5.87 1.90
N ALA A 10 4.17 6.05 0.95
CA ALA A 10 3.19 7.15 0.98
C ALA A 10 2.28 7.02 2.21
N SER A 11 1.71 5.86 2.45
CA SER A 11 0.88 5.61 3.63
C SER A 11 1.63 5.90 4.94
N LEU A 12 2.92 5.58 5.00
CA LEU A 12 3.74 5.80 6.19
C LEU A 12 4.08 7.28 6.41
N TYR A 13 4.48 8.03 5.36
CA TYR A 13 4.82 9.44 5.55
C TYR A 13 3.59 10.32 5.73
N TYR A 14 2.46 10.04 5.08
CA TYR A 14 1.19 10.71 5.38
C TYR A 14 0.78 10.48 6.83
N ARG A 15 0.88 9.24 7.30
CA ARG A 15 0.61 8.92 8.70
C ARG A 15 1.54 9.65 9.66
N ALA A 16 2.82 9.74 9.35
CA ALA A 16 3.80 10.47 10.14
C ALA A 16 3.47 11.98 10.17
N PHE A 17 3.12 12.55 9.02
CA PHE A 17 2.74 13.95 8.90
C PHE A 17 1.55 14.32 9.79
N TYR A 18 0.46 13.54 9.71
CA TYR A 18 -0.72 13.80 10.55
C TYR A 18 -0.55 13.34 12.02
N GLY A 19 0.39 12.45 12.28
CA GLY A 19 0.66 11.93 13.62
C GLY A 19 1.60 12.79 14.46
N MET A 20 2.33 13.72 13.86
CA MET A 20 3.28 14.62 14.52
C MET A 20 2.95 16.07 14.20
N PRO A 21 3.13 17.01 15.18
CA PRO A 21 2.86 18.42 14.94
C PRO A 21 3.75 19.00 13.83
N GLU A 22 3.20 19.84 12.96
CA GLU A 22 3.95 20.56 11.92
C GLU A 22 4.93 21.59 12.50
N THR A 23 4.82 21.90 13.79
CA THR A 23 5.79 22.73 14.52
C THR A 23 7.14 22.05 14.72
N VAL A 24 7.27 20.77 14.36
CA VAL A 24 8.56 20.07 14.30
C VAL A 24 9.24 20.46 13.00
N THR A 25 10.16 21.42 13.11
CA THR A 25 10.84 22.05 11.97
C THR A 25 12.35 21.85 12.01
N ALA A 26 12.97 21.99 10.85
CA ALA A 26 14.41 22.17 10.68
C ALA A 26 14.85 23.57 11.22
N PRO A 27 16.16 23.84 11.35
CA PRO A 27 16.67 25.14 11.77
C PRO A 27 16.23 26.32 10.90
N ASP A 28 15.96 26.11 9.63
CA ASP A 28 15.48 27.10 8.67
C ASP A 28 13.95 27.29 8.69
N GLY A 29 13.24 26.53 9.51
CA GLY A 29 11.78 26.56 9.63
C GLY A 29 11.04 25.56 8.72
N THR A 30 11.72 24.80 7.86
CA THR A 30 11.11 23.76 7.02
C THR A 30 10.47 22.68 7.88
N PRO A 31 9.20 22.30 7.67
CA PRO A 31 8.58 21.17 8.38
C PRO A 31 9.35 19.87 8.13
N VAL A 32 9.60 19.09 9.20
CA VAL A 32 10.30 17.79 9.13
C VAL A 32 9.60 16.68 9.92
N ASN A 33 8.35 16.91 10.30
CA ASN A 33 7.55 15.98 11.08
C ASN A 33 7.32 14.65 10.32
N ALA A 34 7.03 14.69 9.02
CA ALA A 34 6.86 13.50 8.20
C ALA A 34 8.17 12.71 8.08
N ILE A 35 9.30 13.38 7.82
CA ILE A 35 10.61 12.73 7.72
C ILE A 35 10.97 12.05 9.04
N ARG A 36 10.91 12.77 10.16
CA ARG A 36 11.24 12.21 11.48
C ARG A 36 10.35 11.03 11.83
N GLY A 37 9.03 11.17 11.61
CA GLY A 37 8.07 10.12 11.90
C GLY A 37 8.27 8.89 11.03
N LEU A 38 8.60 9.06 9.74
CA LEU A 38 8.92 7.95 8.84
C LEU A 38 10.19 7.21 9.27
N LEU A 39 11.28 7.95 9.60
CA LEU A 39 12.52 7.33 10.07
C LEU A 39 12.30 6.53 11.37
N ASP A 40 11.54 7.08 12.31
CA ASP A 40 11.18 6.37 13.54
C ASP A 40 10.28 5.16 13.27
N ALA A 41 9.38 5.25 12.28
CA ALA A 41 8.54 4.15 11.83
C ALA A 41 9.39 3.00 11.27
N ILE A 42 10.28 3.29 10.33
CA ILE A 42 11.18 2.29 9.73
C ILE A 42 12.11 1.71 10.79
N ALA A 43 12.68 2.55 11.65
CA ALA A 43 13.54 2.08 12.73
C ALA A 43 12.83 1.07 13.65
N ARG A 44 11.56 1.33 13.97
CA ARG A 44 10.74 0.44 14.76
C ARG A 44 10.43 -0.86 14.03
N LEU A 45 10.00 -0.78 12.77
CA LEU A 45 9.67 -1.93 11.94
C LEU A 45 10.86 -2.88 11.80
N VAL A 46 12.04 -2.34 11.47
CA VAL A 46 13.27 -3.14 11.32
C VAL A 46 13.67 -3.77 12.65
N ARG A 47 13.63 -3.03 13.76
CA ARG A 47 13.95 -3.57 15.09
C ARG A 47 13.01 -4.69 15.53
N ASP A 48 11.70 -4.50 15.31
CA ASP A 48 10.67 -5.40 15.85
C ASP A 48 10.47 -6.64 14.96
N HIS A 49 10.65 -6.52 13.64
CA HIS A 49 10.44 -7.61 12.67
C HIS A 49 11.72 -8.21 12.10
N ARG A 50 12.86 -7.52 12.17
CA ARG A 50 14.17 -7.96 11.69
C ARG A 50 14.16 -8.51 10.26
N PRO A 51 13.63 -7.76 9.29
CA PRO A 51 13.63 -8.20 7.91
C PRO A 51 15.07 -8.33 7.40
N ALA A 52 15.32 -9.33 6.54
CA ALA A 52 16.60 -9.44 5.84
C ALA A 52 16.72 -8.42 4.69
N ARG A 53 15.57 -8.00 4.17
CA ARG A 53 15.46 -7.10 3.02
C ARG A 53 14.33 -6.10 3.25
N LEU A 54 14.52 -4.88 2.80
CA LEU A 54 13.54 -3.80 2.91
C LEU A 54 13.53 -2.98 1.63
N VAL A 55 12.35 -2.76 1.06
CA VAL A 55 12.14 -1.91 -0.11
C VAL A 55 11.09 -0.86 0.23
N ALA A 56 11.41 0.40 -0.01
CA ALA A 56 10.47 1.50 0.05
C ALA A 56 9.82 1.66 -1.33
N CYS A 57 8.53 1.33 -1.43
CA CYS A 57 7.75 1.46 -2.67
C CYS A 57 7.12 2.85 -2.74
N LEU A 58 7.20 3.49 -3.90
CA LEU A 58 6.77 4.86 -4.14
C LEU A 58 5.76 4.90 -5.30
N ASP A 59 4.89 5.92 -5.28
CA ASP A 59 4.01 6.24 -6.39
C ASP A 59 4.79 7.08 -7.41
N ALA A 60 5.10 6.52 -8.58
CA ALA A 60 5.55 7.32 -9.72
C ALA A 60 4.34 7.98 -10.41
N ASP A 61 3.18 7.33 -10.36
CA ASP A 61 1.90 7.88 -10.80
C ASP A 61 0.81 7.49 -9.79
N TRP A 62 0.32 8.45 -9.02
CA TRP A 62 -0.71 8.24 -7.99
C TRP A 62 -2.10 7.92 -8.57
N ARG A 63 -2.29 8.18 -9.89
CA ARG A 63 -3.57 8.02 -10.62
C ARG A 63 -3.34 7.53 -12.05
N PRO A 64 -2.90 6.28 -12.23
CA PRO A 64 -2.43 5.74 -13.50
C PRO A 64 -3.43 5.85 -14.64
N ALA A 65 -2.91 6.15 -15.84
CA ALA A 65 -3.73 6.32 -17.03
C ALA A 65 -4.53 5.05 -17.39
N PHE A 66 -3.98 3.86 -17.14
CA PHE A 66 -4.69 2.62 -17.43
C PHE A 66 -5.91 2.39 -16.52
N ARG A 67 -5.91 2.93 -15.29
CA ARG A 67 -7.08 2.91 -14.39
C ARG A 67 -8.09 3.97 -14.76
N THR A 68 -7.63 5.19 -15.00
CA THR A 68 -8.51 6.32 -15.34
C THR A 68 -9.15 6.21 -16.72
N ALA A 69 -8.52 5.51 -17.67
CA ALA A 69 -9.13 5.19 -18.96
C ALA A 69 -10.33 4.23 -18.82
N VAL A 70 -10.36 3.41 -17.77
CA VAL A 70 -11.43 2.45 -17.49
C VAL A 70 -12.51 3.06 -16.58
N ILE A 71 -12.10 3.72 -15.50
CA ILE A 71 -13.00 4.43 -14.55
C ILE A 71 -12.43 5.84 -14.34
N PRO A 72 -12.92 6.85 -15.07
CA PRO A 72 -12.41 8.23 -14.96
C PRO A 72 -12.54 8.85 -13.58
N GLU A 73 -13.48 8.38 -12.78
CA GLU A 73 -13.72 8.86 -11.40
C GLU A 73 -12.70 8.33 -10.38
N TYR A 74 -11.86 7.34 -10.76
CA TYR A 74 -10.85 6.77 -9.88
C TYR A 74 -9.95 7.87 -9.31
N LYS A 75 -9.95 8.01 -7.99
CA LYS A 75 -9.22 9.03 -7.20
C LYS A 75 -9.43 10.50 -7.66
N GLN A 76 -10.42 10.80 -8.52
CA GLN A 76 -10.62 12.13 -9.11
C GLN A 76 -10.79 13.23 -8.05
N HIS A 77 -11.42 12.91 -6.93
CA HIS A 77 -11.65 13.84 -5.83
C HIS A 77 -10.37 14.27 -5.08
N ARG A 78 -9.24 13.60 -5.35
CA ARG A 78 -7.90 13.95 -4.83
C ARG A 78 -7.08 14.77 -5.83
N ALA A 79 -7.60 15.02 -7.04
CA ALA A 79 -6.87 15.74 -8.08
C ALA A 79 -7.00 17.26 -7.89
N GLU A 80 -5.89 17.96 -8.02
CA GLU A 80 -5.84 19.39 -8.23
C GLU A 80 -6.21 19.74 -9.68
N PRO A 81 -6.51 21.02 -10.00
CA PRO A 81 -6.86 21.43 -11.37
C PRO A 81 -5.77 21.14 -12.41
N ASP A 82 -4.51 21.05 -12.01
CA ASP A 82 -3.38 20.73 -12.88
C ASP A 82 -3.13 19.21 -13.03
N GLY A 83 -3.94 18.38 -12.36
CA GLY A 83 -3.84 16.92 -12.37
C GLY A 83 -2.90 16.34 -11.31
N SER A 84 -2.20 17.15 -10.53
CA SER A 84 -1.41 16.68 -9.40
C SER A 84 -2.29 16.18 -8.25
N GLU A 85 -1.71 15.40 -7.33
CA GLU A 85 -2.42 14.97 -6.11
C GLU A 85 -2.48 16.11 -5.09
N GLN A 86 -3.63 16.27 -4.45
CA GLN A 86 -3.81 17.19 -3.31
C GLN A 86 -2.91 16.77 -2.16
N THR A 87 -1.74 17.39 -2.08
CA THR A 87 -0.77 17.14 -1.02
C THR A 87 -0.66 18.37 -0.11
N PRO A 88 -0.75 18.21 1.23
CA PRO A 88 -0.53 19.32 2.14
C PRO A 88 0.80 20.02 1.84
N PRO A 89 0.85 21.38 1.75
CA PRO A 89 2.09 22.08 1.40
C PRO A 89 3.27 21.74 2.31
N GLY A 90 3.03 21.57 3.61
CA GLY A 90 4.04 21.17 4.58
C GLY A 90 4.56 19.74 4.37
N LEU A 91 3.79 18.85 3.71
CA LEU A 91 4.23 17.51 3.33
C LEU A 91 4.94 17.52 1.97
N ALA A 92 4.43 18.26 1.01
CA ALA A 92 4.98 18.31 -0.34
C ALA A 92 6.48 18.67 -0.36
N VAL A 93 6.92 19.61 0.51
CA VAL A 93 8.33 19.96 0.65
C VAL A 93 9.18 18.86 1.29
N GLN A 94 8.57 17.93 2.03
CA GLN A 94 9.28 16.83 2.70
C GLN A 94 9.47 15.59 1.83
N ILE A 95 8.60 15.34 0.84
CA ILE A 95 8.65 14.13 0.00
C ILE A 95 10.00 13.97 -0.72
N PRO A 96 10.55 15.00 -1.41
CA PRO A 96 11.87 14.88 -2.03
C PRO A 96 12.99 14.64 -1.01
N LEU A 97 12.88 15.25 0.17
CA LEU A 97 13.86 15.09 1.25
C LEU A 97 13.81 13.68 1.85
N ILE A 98 12.61 13.10 1.98
CA ILE A 98 12.44 11.69 2.38
C ILE A 98 13.19 10.78 1.40
N THR A 99 12.98 10.95 0.10
CA THR A 99 13.66 10.16 -0.94
C THR A 99 15.17 10.28 -0.83
N GLN A 100 15.70 11.49 -0.66
CA GLN A 100 17.14 11.72 -0.49
C GLN A 100 17.72 11.00 0.74
N VAL A 101 17.03 11.09 1.88
CA VAL A 101 17.47 10.41 3.11
C VAL A 101 17.47 8.89 2.93
N LEU A 102 16.47 8.32 2.29
CA LEU A 102 16.37 6.88 2.06
C LEU A 102 17.49 6.41 1.11
N ILE A 103 17.76 7.13 0.02
CA ILE A 103 18.86 6.84 -0.92
C ILE A 103 20.21 6.91 -0.21
N ALA A 104 20.50 8.01 0.48
CA ALA A 104 21.77 8.19 1.20
C ALA A 104 21.97 7.14 2.28
N SER A 105 20.90 6.59 2.82
CA SER A 105 20.92 5.49 3.81
C SER A 105 21.12 4.10 3.18
N GLY A 106 20.97 3.97 1.85
CA GLY A 106 21.06 2.70 1.13
C GLY A 106 19.78 1.85 1.23
N ILE A 107 18.66 2.46 1.56
CA ILE A 107 17.36 1.78 1.46
C ILE A 107 16.99 1.69 -0.02
N ALA A 108 16.69 0.48 -0.49
CA ALA A 108 16.24 0.28 -1.85
C ALA A 108 14.89 0.98 -2.08
N LEU A 109 14.81 1.78 -3.14
CA LEU A 109 13.58 2.40 -3.60
C LEU A 109 13.05 1.65 -4.82
N ALA A 110 11.74 1.52 -4.92
CA ALA A 110 11.08 0.93 -6.07
C ALA A 110 9.90 1.80 -6.50
N GLU A 111 9.95 2.27 -7.74
CA GLU A 111 8.89 3.00 -8.42
C GLU A 111 8.96 2.69 -9.91
N TYR A 112 7.90 2.93 -10.64
CA TYR A 112 7.88 2.78 -12.09
C TYR A 112 6.81 3.69 -12.70
N ASP A 113 7.19 4.43 -13.75
CA ASP A 113 6.31 5.38 -14.42
C ASP A 113 4.97 4.74 -14.84
N GLY A 114 3.86 5.41 -14.53
CA GLY A 114 2.52 4.94 -14.86
C GLY A 114 1.95 3.89 -13.89
N TYR A 115 2.59 3.66 -12.73
CA TYR A 115 2.13 2.72 -11.70
C TYR A 115 2.15 3.34 -10.31
N GLU A 116 1.26 2.83 -9.46
CA GLU A 116 1.17 3.17 -8.04
C GLU A 116 2.10 2.29 -7.19
N ALA A 117 2.41 2.74 -6.00
CA ALA A 117 3.16 1.94 -5.01
C ALA A 117 2.53 0.55 -4.77
N ASP A 118 1.21 0.45 -4.81
CA ASP A 118 0.46 -0.80 -4.65
C ASP A 118 0.81 -1.83 -5.74
N ASP A 119 0.99 -1.39 -6.99
CA ASP A 119 1.38 -2.24 -8.11
C ASP A 119 2.84 -2.71 -7.96
N ILE A 120 3.70 -1.80 -7.49
CA ILE A 120 5.10 -2.12 -7.18
C ILE A 120 5.19 -3.17 -6.08
N ILE A 121 4.46 -2.97 -4.97
CA ILE A 121 4.37 -3.91 -3.84
C ILE A 121 3.83 -5.27 -4.32
N ALA A 122 2.75 -5.28 -5.09
CA ALA A 122 2.14 -6.49 -5.61
C ALA A 122 3.11 -7.28 -6.52
N THR A 123 3.83 -6.57 -7.38
CA THR A 123 4.83 -7.16 -8.28
C THR A 123 5.98 -7.77 -7.49
N LEU A 124 6.56 -7.04 -6.53
CA LEU A 124 7.65 -7.54 -5.70
C LEU A 124 7.21 -8.70 -4.81
N ALA A 125 6.03 -8.63 -4.19
CA ALA A 125 5.45 -9.72 -3.41
C ALA A 125 5.20 -10.97 -4.27
N THR A 126 4.77 -10.80 -5.53
CA THR A 126 4.56 -11.91 -6.46
C THR A 126 5.87 -12.56 -6.89
N ARG A 127 6.95 -11.82 -7.07
CA ARG A 127 8.28 -12.33 -7.44
C ARG A 127 9.04 -12.94 -6.27
N ALA A 128 8.70 -12.56 -5.04
CA ALA A 128 9.42 -12.99 -3.85
C ALA A 128 9.37 -14.51 -3.64
N ARG A 129 10.51 -15.09 -3.23
CA ARG A 129 10.64 -16.51 -2.85
C ARG A 129 10.78 -16.72 -1.34
N GLN A 130 10.89 -15.65 -0.59
CA GLN A 130 10.94 -15.60 0.88
C GLN A 130 9.62 -15.06 1.44
N PRO A 131 9.38 -15.20 2.76
CA PRO A 131 8.26 -14.55 3.42
C PRO A 131 8.22 -13.05 3.16
N VAL A 132 7.03 -12.48 2.97
CA VAL A 132 6.84 -11.05 2.70
C VAL A 132 5.96 -10.41 3.76
N ASP A 133 6.45 -9.32 4.31
CA ASP A 133 5.71 -8.41 5.19
C ASP A 133 5.38 -7.13 4.41
N VAL A 134 4.13 -6.93 4.01
CA VAL A 134 3.65 -5.68 3.39
C VAL A 134 3.20 -4.73 4.49
N VAL A 135 3.82 -3.57 4.59
CA VAL A 135 3.50 -2.57 5.62
C VAL A 135 2.68 -1.45 5.00
N THR A 136 1.40 -1.37 5.32
CA THR A 136 0.48 -0.37 4.74
C THR A 136 -0.65 0.01 5.70
N GLY A 137 -1.25 1.16 5.48
CA GLY A 137 -2.55 1.57 6.06
C GLY A 137 -3.71 1.32 5.10
N ASP A 138 -3.45 0.83 3.89
CA ASP A 138 -4.46 0.53 2.90
C ASP A 138 -4.91 -0.94 2.97
N ARG A 139 -6.22 -1.14 3.01
CA ARG A 139 -6.81 -2.48 3.02
C ARG A 139 -6.89 -3.10 1.63
N ASP A 140 -6.73 -2.34 0.57
CA ASP A 140 -6.79 -2.88 -0.78
C ASP A 140 -5.61 -3.82 -1.05
N LEU A 141 -4.48 -3.64 -0.33
CA LEU A 141 -3.36 -4.57 -0.32
C LEU A 141 -3.64 -5.90 0.42
N PHE A 142 -4.82 -6.06 1.06
CA PHE A 142 -5.23 -7.38 1.58
C PHE A 142 -5.42 -8.42 0.47
N GLN A 143 -5.61 -7.98 -0.77
CA GLN A 143 -5.64 -8.86 -1.93
C GLN A 143 -4.33 -9.63 -2.18
N LEU A 144 -3.21 -9.20 -1.58
CA LEU A 144 -1.90 -9.84 -1.70
C LEU A 144 -1.66 -10.95 -0.69
N ILE A 145 -2.53 -11.08 0.32
CA ILE A 145 -2.36 -12.05 1.40
C ILE A 145 -2.42 -13.46 0.83
N ASP A 146 -1.40 -14.24 1.15
CA ASP A 146 -1.25 -15.64 0.73
C ASP A 146 -0.46 -16.38 1.81
N ASP A 147 -1.17 -17.11 2.67
CA ASP A 147 -0.55 -17.84 3.78
C ASP A 147 0.39 -18.95 3.30
N LYS A 148 0.15 -19.54 2.10
CA LYS A 148 1.00 -20.60 1.52
C LYS A 148 2.34 -20.04 1.07
N ARG A 149 2.35 -18.82 0.54
CA ARG A 149 3.55 -18.09 0.13
C ARG A 149 4.15 -17.27 1.27
N GLN A 150 3.52 -17.28 2.44
CA GLN A 150 3.90 -16.47 3.60
C GLN A 150 3.91 -14.97 3.30
N VAL A 151 2.93 -14.48 2.53
CA VAL A 151 2.68 -13.06 2.31
C VAL A 151 1.59 -12.60 3.27
N ARG A 152 1.90 -11.64 4.12
CA ARG A 152 0.95 -11.03 5.06
C ARG A 152 1.06 -9.51 5.03
N VAL A 153 -0.01 -8.85 5.47
CA VAL A 153 -0.03 -7.39 5.62
C VAL A 153 0.14 -7.02 7.08
N LEU A 154 1.09 -6.16 7.38
CA LEU A 154 1.25 -5.49 8.66
C LEU A 154 0.44 -4.19 8.61
N TYR A 155 -0.81 -4.26 9.10
CA TYR A 155 -1.78 -3.18 8.94
C TYR A 155 -1.59 -2.10 9.99
N THR A 156 -1.30 -0.87 9.54
CA THR A 156 -0.83 0.23 10.39
C THR A 156 -1.94 1.06 11.03
N VAL A 157 -3.22 0.82 10.75
CA VAL A 157 -4.35 1.68 11.16
C VAL A 157 -4.40 1.93 12.67
N LYS A 158 -4.06 0.94 13.50
CA LYS A 158 -4.00 1.09 14.96
C LYS A 158 -2.70 1.68 15.47
N GLY A 159 -1.82 2.14 14.58
CA GLY A 159 -0.50 2.67 14.88
C GLY A 159 0.61 1.62 14.83
N LEU A 160 1.82 2.10 14.58
CA LEU A 160 3.01 1.23 14.45
C LEU A 160 3.37 0.51 15.77
N GLY A 161 2.85 1.00 16.88
CA GLY A 161 3.02 0.36 18.20
C GLY A 161 2.17 -0.88 18.39
N LYS A 162 1.20 -1.10 17.53
CA LYS A 162 0.24 -2.19 17.62
C LYS A 162 -0.19 -2.59 16.22
N LEU A 163 0.78 -3.09 15.44
CA LEU A 163 0.50 -3.64 14.11
C LEU A 163 -0.40 -4.86 14.24
N ASP A 164 -1.45 -4.90 13.42
CA ASP A 164 -2.27 -6.09 13.26
C ASP A 164 -1.73 -6.88 12.05
N PRO A 165 -1.09 -8.04 12.26
CA PRO A 165 -0.75 -8.93 11.14
C PRO A 165 -2.05 -9.47 10.55
N VAL A 166 -2.31 -9.16 9.29
CA VAL A 166 -3.48 -9.63 8.55
C VAL A 166 -3.06 -10.82 7.70
N THR A 167 -3.69 -11.96 7.96
CA THR A 167 -3.52 -13.24 7.28
C THR A 167 -4.85 -13.64 6.63
N GLU A 168 -4.87 -14.75 5.86
CA GLU A 168 -6.13 -15.28 5.31
C GLU A 168 -7.16 -15.54 6.40
N ALA A 169 -6.71 -16.06 7.57
CA ALA A 169 -7.60 -16.29 8.70
C ALA A 169 -8.22 -14.98 9.25
N GLU A 170 -7.45 -13.89 9.30
CA GLU A 170 -7.97 -12.58 9.73
C GLU A 170 -8.95 -11.98 8.71
N VAL A 171 -8.69 -12.12 7.40
CA VAL A 171 -9.63 -11.72 6.35
C VAL A 171 -10.92 -12.52 6.47
N ALA A 172 -10.84 -13.84 6.62
CA ALA A 172 -12.00 -14.70 6.80
C ALA A 172 -12.79 -14.33 8.06
N ARG A 173 -12.12 -14.10 9.17
CA ARG A 173 -12.76 -13.70 10.44
C ARG A 173 -13.49 -12.35 10.33
N LYS A 174 -12.87 -11.39 9.63
CA LYS A 174 -13.40 -10.01 9.57
C LYS A 174 -14.47 -9.82 8.51
N TYR A 175 -14.26 -10.39 7.33
CA TYR A 175 -15.11 -10.16 6.16
C TYR A 175 -15.95 -11.37 5.78
N ASP A 176 -15.74 -12.52 6.43
CA ASP A 176 -16.48 -13.76 6.18
C ASP A 176 -16.36 -14.24 4.72
N ILE A 177 -15.14 -14.13 4.16
CA ILE A 177 -14.75 -14.56 2.81
C ILE A 177 -13.40 -15.29 2.86
N PRO A 178 -13.06 -16.13 1.86
CA PRO A 178 -11.69 -16.62 1.69
C PRO A 178 -10.71 -15.48 1.50
N GLY A 179 -9.48 -15.60 2.03
CA GLY A 179 -8.47 -14.56 2.01
C GLY A 179 -8.09 -14.10 0.60
N ASP A 180 -7.96 -15.07 -0.32
CA ASP A 180 -7.65 -14.84 -1.74
C ASP A 180 -8.79 -14.21 -2.56
N ARG A 181 -9.93 -13.89 -1.94
CA ARG A 181 -11.10 -13.28 -2.59
C ARG A 181 -11.31 -11.81 -2.25
N TYR A 182 -10.35 -11.20 -1.59
CA TYR A 182 -10.51 -9.81 -1.14
C TYR A 182 -10.72 -8.82 -2.31
N ALA A 183 -10.00 -8.98 -3.43
CA ALA A 183 -10.19 -8.12 -4.60
C ALA A 183 -11.62 -8.20 -5.18
N ASP A 184 -12.15 -9.42 -5.33
CA ASP A 184 -13.52 -9.64 -5.84
C ASP A 184 -14.58 -9.07 -4.89
N PHE A 185 -14.34 -9.22 -3.59
CA PHE A 185 -15.16 -8.60 -2.56
C PHE A 185 -15.11 -7.07 -2.64
N ALA A 186 -13.94 -6.47 -2.84
CA ALA A 186 -13.76 -5.03 -3.00
C ALA A 186 -14.47 -4.50 -4.26
N VAL A 187 -14.40 -5.21 -5.39
CA VAL A 187 -15.17 -4.88 -6.59
C VAL A 187 -16.67 -4.80 -6.29
N LEU A 188 -17.23 -5.78 -5.59
CA LEU A 188 -18.66 -5.79 -5.27
C LEU A 188 -19.07 -4.67 -4.32
N ARG A 189 -18.27 -4.46 -3.26
CA ARG A 189 -18.54 -3.48 -2.20
C ARG A 189 -18.30 -2.05 -2.66
N GLY A 190 -17.29 -1.85 -3.51
CA GLY A 190 -16.69 -0.57 -3.84
C GLY A 190 -15.71 -0.07 -2.78
N ASP A 191 -14.99 1.00 -3.13
CA ASP A 191 -14.18 1.79 -2.21
C ASP A 191 -14.39 3.29 -2.46
N PRO A 192 -15.20 3.96 -1.61
CA PRO A 192 -15.43 5.40 -1.74
C PRO A 192 -14.18 6.25 -1.58
N SER A 193 -13.16 5.76 -0.85
CA SER A 193 -11.88 6.48 -0.69
C SER A 193 -11.10 6.58 -1.99
N ASP A 194 -11.35 5.65 -2.93
CA ASP A 194 -10.76 5.65 -4.27
C ASP A 194 -11.75 6.06 -5.38
N GLY A 195 -12.94 6.54 -4.99
CA GLY A 195 -13.97 6.92 -5.95
C GLY A 195 -14.64 5.73 -6.65
N LEU A 196 -14.48 4.53 -6.11
CA LEU A 196 -15.06 3.30 -6.67
C LEU A 196 -16.42 3.04 -6.03
N SER A 197 -17.48 3.16 -6.82
CA SER A 197 -18.88 3.07 -6.33
C SER A 197 -19.29 1.68 -5.84
N GLY A 198 -18.61 0.62 -6.32
CA GLY A 198 -19.14 -0.73 -6.19
C GLY A 198 -20.46 -0.93 -6.96
N VAL A 199 -21.11 -2.05 -6.72
CA VAL A 199 -22.45 -2.28 -7.25
C VAL A 199 -23.48 -1.58 -6.37
N PRO A 200 -24.30 -0.64 -6.90
CA PRO A 200 -25.25 0.11 -6.10
C PRO A 200 -26.16 -0.77 -5.26
N GLY A 201 -26.16 -0.55 -3.95
CA GLY A 201 -26.93 -1.33 -2.98
C GLY A 201 -26.35 -2.70 -2.60
N ILE A 202 -25.12 -3.00 -3.01
CA ILE A 202 -24.33 -4.15 -2.53
C ILE A 202 -23.31 -3.61 -1.54
N GLY A 203 -23.58 -3.70 -0.26
CA GLY A 203 -22.65 -3.37 0.81
C GLY A 203 -21.87 -4.60 1.28
N GLU A 204 -21.01 -4.40 2.28
CA GLU A 204 -20.08 -5.41 2.81
C GLU A 204 -20.72 -6.78 3.06
N LYS A 205 -21.83 -6.82 3.84
CA LYS A 205 -22.51 -8.09 4.18
C LYS A 205 -23.04 -8.83 2.94
N THR A 206 -23.54 -8.09 1.96
CA THR A 206 -24.09 -8.69 0.74
C THR A 206 -22.96 -9.17 -0.17
N ALA A 207 -21.88 -8.40 -0.29
CA ALA A 207 -20.69 -8.79 -1.03
C ALA A 207 -20.08 -10.08 -0.46
N SER A 208 -19.94 -10.17 0.86
CA SER A 208 -19.47 -11.41 1.53
C SER A 208 -20.37 -12.60 1.23
N ALA A 209 -21.70 -12.41 1.33
CA ALA A 209 -22.65 -13.48 1.04
C ALA A 209 -22.56 -13.96 -0.42
N LEU A 210 -22.36 -13.04 -1.37
CA LEU A 210 -22.17 -13.35 -2.78
C LEU A 210 -20.86 -14.13 -3.03
N ILE A 211 -19.76 -13.68 -2.47
CA ILE A 211 -18.46 -14.39 -2.59
C ILE A 211 -18.55 -15.80 -2.00
N ARG A 212 -19.21 -15.98 -0.83
CA ARG A 212 -19.40 -17.32 -0.27
C ARG A 212 -20.29 -18.21 -1.14
N ALA A 213 -21.33 -17.63 -1.73
CA ALA A 213 -22.28 -18.41 -2.54
C ALA A 213 -21.73 -18.84 -3.89
N PHE A 214 -20.91 -18.01 -4.53
CA PHE A 214 -20.45 -18.22 -5.90
C PHE A 214 -18.93 -18.45 -6.00
N GLY A 215 -18.17 -18.24 -4.94
CA GLY A 215 -16.72 -18.47 -4.88
C GLY A 215 -15.91 -17.26 -5.33
N ASP A 216 -16.14 -16.76 -6.54
CA ASP A 216 -15.44 -15.60 -7.11
C ASP A 216 -16.34 -14.79 -8.05
N LEU A 217 -15.81 -13.66 -8.51
CA LEU A 217 -16.55 -12.72 -9.36
C LEU A 217 -16.91 -13.31 -10.73
N GLU A 218 -16.04 -14.13 -11.33
CA GLU A 218 -16.30 -14.73 -12.64
C GLU A 218 -17.39 -15.79 -12.56
N SER A 219 -17.35 -16.62 -11.52
CA SER A 219 -18.41 -17.61 -11.23
C SER A 219 -19.74 -16.93 -10.96
N LEU A 220 -19.72 -15.81 -10.23
CA LEU A 220 -20.91 -14.99 -9.95
C LEU A 220 -21.51 -14.42 -11.25
N LYS A 221 -20.67 -13.84 -12.13
CA LYS A 221 -21.11 -13.31 -13.43
C LYS A 221 -21.71 -14.42 -14.31
N SER A 222 -21.03 -15.57 -14.37
CA SER A 222 -21.51 -16.73 -15.11
C SER A 222 -22.87 -17.23 -14.60
N ALA A 223 -23.06 -17.30 -13.26
CA ALA A 223 -24.32 -17.69 -12.66
C ALA A 223 -25.44 -16.65 -12.94
N LEU A 224 -25.08 -15.38 -13.04
CA LEU A 224 -26.00 -14.30 -13.40
C LEU A 224 -26.50 -14.47 -14.84
N ASP A 225 -25.59 -14.71 -15.78
CA ASP A 225 -25.86 -14.85 -17.21
C ASP A 225 -26.69 -16.12 -17.53
N LEU A 226 -26.38 -17.21 -16.83
CA LEU A 226 -27.10 -18.48 -17.00
C LEU A 226 -28.45 -18.53 -16.26
N GLY A 227 -28.84 -17.49 -15.55
CA GLY A 227 -30.09 -17.46 -14.81
C GLY A 227 -30.13 -18.38 -13.59
N HIS A 228 -28.97 -18.81 -13.05
CA HIS A 228 -28.92 -19.67 -11.88
C HIS A 228 -29.59 -19.06 -10.65
N GLY A 229 -30.14 -19.91 -9.77
CA GLY A 229 -30.64 -19.51 -8.44
C GLY A 229 -29.50 -19.22 -7.44
N GLY A 230 -29.88 -18.99 -6.18
CA GLY A 230 -28.91 -18.86 -5.08
C GLY A 230 -28.50 -17.43 -4.76
N PHE A 231 -28.98 -16.45 -5.50
CA PHE A 231 -28.75 -15.03 -5.17
C PHE A 231 -29.53 -14.62 -3.93
N PRO A 232 -28.94 -13.87 -2.99
CA PRO A 232 -29.71 -13.26 -1.90
C PRO A 232 -30.89 -12.42 -2.44
N PRO A 233 -32.01 -12.30 -1.70
CA PRO A 233 -33.17 -11.58 -2.17
C PRO A 233 -32.86 -10.17 -2.68
N GLY A 234 -33.33 -9.83 -3.88
CA GLY A 234 -33.19 -8.51 -4.50
C GLY A 234 -31.78 -8.20 -5.04
N THR A 235 -30.78 -9.08 -4.89
CA THR A 235 -29.41 -8.79 -5.36
C THR A 235 -29.24 -9.02 -6.86
N ARG A 236 -29.91 -10.00 -7.45
CA ARG A 236 -29.84 -10.28 -8.88
C ARG A 236 -30.07 -9.02 -9.74
N LYS A 237 -31.18 -8.30 -9.53
CA LYS A 237 -31.49 -7.09 -10.27
C LYS A 237 -30.42 -5.99 -10.12
N LYS A 238 -29.81 -5.90 -8.92
CA LYS A 238 -28.73 -4.95 -8.66
C LYS A 238 -27.46 -5.31 -9.43
N LEU A 239 -27.12 -6.60 -9.46
CA LEU A 239 -25.97 -7.12 -10.21
C LEU A 239 -26.18 -6.98 -11.72
N GLU A 240 -27.40 -7.27 -12.21
CA GLU A 240 -27.76 -7.05 -13.62
C GLU A 240 -27.65 -5.56 -14.01
N ALA A 241 -28.15 -4.66 -13.16
CA ALA A 241 -28.01 -3.21 -13.37
C ALA A 241 -26.56 -2.73 -13.28
N GLY A 242 -25.75 -3.36 -12.41
CA GLY A 242 -24.32 -3.05 -12.23
C GLY A 242 -23.38 -3.87 -13.13
N ARG A 243 -23.91 -4.60 -14.13
CA ARG A 243 -23.12 -5.54 -14.93
C ARG A 243 -21.91 -4.89 -15.59
N HIS A 244 -22.08 -3.73 -16.19
CA HIS A 244 -20.99 -2.99 -16.82
C HIS A 244 -19.87 -2.70 -15.81
N TYR A 245 -20.21 -2.24 -14.61
CA TYR A 245 -19.21 -1.99 -13.57
C TYR A 245 -18.47 -3.29 -13.17
N LEU A 246 -19.17 -4.41 -13.03
CA LEU A 246 -18.56 -5.71 -12.71
C LEU A 246 -17.59 -6.19 -13.80
N ASP A 247 -17.78 -5.77 -15.05
CA ASP A 247 -16.88 -6.13 -16.14
C ASP A 247 -15.61 -5.28 -16.19
N ILE A 248 -15.70 -4.00 -15.82
CA ILE A 248 -14.58 -3.06 -15.92
C ILE A 248 -13.81 -2.86 -14.61
N ALA A 249 -14.49 -2.89 -13.46
CA ALA A 249 -13.88 -2.56 -12.17
C ALA A 249 -12.70 -3.48 -11.75
N PRO A 250 -12.66 -4.78 -12.11
CA PRO A 250 -11.49 -5.62 -11.80
C PRO A 250 -10.16 -5.07 -12.34
N ALA A 251 -10.18 -4.38 -13.48
CA ALA A 251 -8.98 -3.77 -14.07
C ALA A 251 -8.46 -2.56 -13.26
N VAL A 252 -9.29 -1.98 -12.41
CA VAL A 252 -8.94 -0.84 -11.55
C VAL A 252 -8.65 -1.27 -10.13
N VAL A 253 -9.43 -2.23 -9.58
CA VAL A 253 -9.33 -2.70 -8.19
C VAL A 253 -8.14 -3.65 -7.98
N ARG A 254 -7.82 -4.49 -8.98
CA ARG A 254 -6.70 -5.41 -8.85
C ARG A 254 -5.38 -4.68 -9.08
N THR A 255 -4.43 -4.94 -8.21
CA THR A 255 -3.06 -4.45 -8.39
C THR A 255 -2.38 -5.19 -9.54
N ALA A 256 -1.55 -4.48 -10.33
CA ALA A 256 -0.68 -5.11 -11.32
C ALA A 256 0.41 -5.93 -10.60
N THR A 257 0.72 -7.10 -11.14
CA THR A 257 1.72 -8.03 -10.55
C THR A 257 2.91 -8.29 -11.47
N ASP A 258 2.98 -7.57 -12.59
CA ASP A 258 3.93 -7.75 -13.68
C ASP A 258 4.60 -6.44 -14.12
N VAL A 259 4.61 -5.42 -13.25
CA VAL A 259 5.33 -4.17 -13.52
C VAL A 259 6.77 -4.49 -13.92
N PRO A 260 7.32 -3.90 -15.00
CA PRO A 260 8.64 -4.22 -15.50
C PRO A 260 9.77 -3.59 -14.66
N LEU A 261 9.77 -3.90 -13.36
CA LEU A 261 10.79 -3.46 -12.42
C LEU A 261 12.14 -4.11 -12.71
N ASP A 262 13.21 -3.38 -12.40
CA ASP A 262 14.57 -3.90 -12.47
C ASP A 262 14.71 -5.15 -11.56
N GLU A 263 15.30 -6.21 -12.11
CA GLU A 263 15.57 -7.44 -11.38
C GLU A 263 16.63 -7.25 -10.28
N ALA A 264 17.44 -6.17 -10.36
CA ALA A 264 18.44 -5.83 -9.37
C ALA A 264 17.89 -5.29 -8.04
N ILE A 265 16.58 -4.97 -7.97
CA ILE A 265 15.96 -4.52 -6.72
C ILE A 265 15.87 -5.70 -5.74
N ASP A 266 16.88 -5.86 -4.90
CA ASP A 266 16.91 -6.95 -3.93
C ASP A 266 16.58 -6.53 -2.49
N GLY A 267 16.69 -5.24 -2.17
CA GLY A 267 16.34 -4.65 -0.87
C GLY A 267 17.25 -5.05 0.29
N ALA A 268 18.43 -5.61 0.03
CA ALA A 268 19.38 -5.96 1.09
C ALA A 268 19.72 -4.71 1.93
N LEU A 269 19.63 -4.84 3.26
CA LEU A 269 20.02 -3.76 4.15
C LEU A 269 21.55 -3.58 4.11
N PRO A 270 22.06 -2.35 3.97
CA PRO A 270 23.48 -2.10 3.82
C PRO A 270 24.23 -2.33 5.15
N ALA A 271 25.47 -2.83 5.08
CA ALA A 271 26.34 -2.90 6.26
C ALA A 271 26.78 -1.50 6.73
N VAL A 272 26.94 -0.58 5.79
CA VAL A 272 27.27 0.83 6.01
C VAL A 272 26.46 1.65 5.03
N PRO A 273 25.95 2.84 5.40
CA PRO A 273 25.29 3.72 4.45
C PRO A 273 26.21 3.98 3.24
N PRO A 274 25.70 3.93 2.01
CA PRO A 274 26.50 4.15 0.82
C PRO A 274 27.03 5.59 0.71
N ASP A 275 26.28 6.54 1.28
CA ASP A 275 26.64 7.95 1.32
C ASP A 275 26.49 8.53 2.74
N PRO A 276 27.46 8.24 3.65
CA PRO A 276 27.40 8.68 5.03
C PRO A 276 27.63 10.19 5.19
N GLU A 277 28.31 10.84 4.24
CA GLU A 277 28.57 12.29 4.26
C GLU A 277 27.26 13.04 3.98
N THR A 278 26.62 12.78 2.84
CA THR A 278 25.32 13.36 2.50
C THR A 278 24.27 13.08 3.59
N LEU A 279 24.25 11.86 4.14
CA LEU A 279 23.31 11.53 5.22
C LEU A 279 23.57 12.35 6.49
N THR A 280 24.82 12.69 6.78
CA THR A 280 25.20 13.51 7.93
C THR A 280 24.84 14.97 7.70
N GLU A 281 25.11 15.50 6.50
CA GLU A 281 24.76 16.86 6.09
C GLU A 281 23.22 17.08 6.12
N ILE A 282 22.47 16.24 5.43
CA ILE A 282 20.99 16.31 5.46
C ILE A 282 20.48 16.19 6.89
N GLY A 283 21.06 15.28 7.68
CA GLY A 283 20.68 15.10 9.08
C GLY A 283 20.90 16.33 9.95
N ALA A 284 21.97 17.11 9.68
CA ALA A 284 22.27 18.36 10.35
C ALA A 284 21.35 19.50 9.87
N ASP A 285 21.23 19.67 8.55
CA ASP A 285 20.43 20.72 7.92
C ASP A 285 18.94 20.62 8.30
N LEU A 286 18.40 19.41 8.29
CA LEU A 286 17.02 19.14 8.67
C LEU A 286 16.84 18.93 10.18
N GLY A 287 17.91 18.98 10.96
CA GLY A 287 17.83 18.77 12.41
C GLY A 287 17.23 17.43 12.81
N LEU A 288 17.48 16.33 12.06
CA LEU A 288 16.82 15.05 12.28
C LEU A 288 17.21 14.34 13.59
N GLY A 289 18.37 14.69 14.14
CA GLY A 289 18.79 14.35 15.50
C GLY A 289 18.62 12.86 15.86
N SER A 290 17.87 12.61 16.93
CA SER A 290 17.68 11.26 17.46
C SER A 290 16.88 10.32 16.53
N SER A 291 16.02 10.84 15.64
CA SER A 291 15.28 10.00 14.68
C SER A 291 16.24 9.39 13.67
N LEU A 292 17.15 10.18 13.10
CA LEU A 292 18.18 9.66 12.21
C LEU A 292 19.14 8.69 12.92
N THR A 293 19.51 8.99 14.16
CA THR A 293 20.39 8.11 14.96
C THR A 293 19.74 6.75 15.19
N ARG A 294 18.45 6.70 15.60
CA ARG A 294 17.72 5.45 15.79
C ARG A 294 17.56 4.67 14.49
N PHE A 295 17.26 5.37 13.40
CA PHE A 295 17.12 4.77 12.09
C PHE A 295 18.43 4.11 11.63
N ARG A 296 19.54 4.85 11.64
CA ARG A 296 20.86 4.32 11.28
C ARG A 296 21.27 3.11 12.10
N ALA A 297 20.99 3.12 13.39
CA ALA A 297 21.37 2.03 14.29
C ALA A 297 20.72 0.66 13.95
N VAL A 298 19.65 0.64 13.15
CA VAL A 298 18.91 -0.59 12.83
C VAL A 298 18.95 -0.94 11.34
N VAL A 299 19.09 0.05 10.43
CA VAL A 299 19.11 -0.23 8.99
C VAL A 299 20.51 -0.64 8.50
N THR A 300 21.56 -0.34 9.25
CA THR A 300 22.89 -0.88 9.00
C THR A 300 23.04 -2.21 9.72
N THR A 301 23.30 -3.28 9.00
CA THR A 301 23.58 -4.59 9.60
C THR A 301 24.87 -4.49 10.43
N GLN A 302 24.75 -4.63 11.76
CA GLN A 302 25.92 -4.81 12.58
C GLN A 302 26.57 -6.15 12.20
N SER A 303 27.81 -6.09 11.73
CA SER A 303 28.66 -7.25 11.43
C SER A 303 28.87 -8.10 12.67
#